data_07a8c2e70574fb48b0d15382b0be6031
#
_entry.id   07a8c2e70574fb48b0d15382b0be6031
#
_cell.length_a   1.000
_cell.length_b   1.000
_cell.length_c   1.000
_cell.angle_alpha   90.00
_cell.angle_beta   90.00
_cell.angle_gamma   90.00
#
_symmetry.space_group_name_H-M   'P 1'
#
loop_
_entity.id
_entity.type
_entity.pdbx_description
1 polymer ?
#
loop_
_entity_poly.entity_id
_entity_poly.type
_entity_poly.pdbx_seq_one_letter_code
_entity_poly.pdbx_strand_id
1 'polypeptide(L)'
;LYAHLQRLTLIWHQEEAVFFRYWDVVYLKRILVQLGEGFTALLPGVNGIWVGGDGFEWAASEAAAPRAFPWWELPPAIAATLARQDPAPLINNLMQQLADHNGQLYWAFPEANLRCKVARFVSRHPSPDIDLFPALEAALINEVQA
;
A
#
# COMPACT_ATOMS: atom_id res chain seq x y z
N LEU A 1 -11.70 15.07 16.34
CA LEU A 1 -11.71 14.25 15.09
C LEU A 1 -10.89 14.89 13.97
N TYR A 2 -11.11 16.16 13.60
CA TYR A 2 -10.40 16.83 12.49
C TYR A 2 -8.87 16.78 12.64
N ALA A 3 -8.34 17.22 13.77
CA ALA A 3 -6.90 17.17 14.05
C ALA A 3 -6.34 15.73 14.06
N HIS A 4 -7.15 14.75 14.43
CA HIS A 4 -6.80 13.34 14.40
C HIS A 4 -6.72 12.82 12.95
N LEU A 5 -7.69 13.15 12.11
CA LEU A 5 -7.69 12.80 10.68
C LEU A 5 -6.52 13.44 9.93
N GLN A 6 -6.17 14.69 10.23
CA GLN A 6 -4.97 15.31 9.67
C GLN A 6 -3.69 14.54 10.01
N ARG A 7 -3.62 13.95 11.21
CA ARG A 7 -2.50 13.12 11.65
C ARG A 7 -2.49 11.70 11.07
N LEU A 8 -3.59 11.28 10.43
CA LEU A 8 -3.64 10.03 9.67
C LEU A 8 -3.14 10.16 8.23
N THR A 9 -2.79 11.35 7.78
CA THR A 9 -2.24 11.54 6.41
C THR A 9 -0.89 10.87 6.21
N LEU A 10 -0.13 10.64 7.28
CA LEU A 10 1.10 9.86 7.27
C LEU A 10 0.99 8.73 8.27
N ILE A 11 1.38 7.55 7.84
CA ILE A 11 1.41 6.33 8.65
C ILE A 11 2.76 5.63 8.49
N TRP A 12 3.09 4.76 9.42
CA TRP A 12 4.27 3.91 9.27
C TRP A 12 3.94 2.68 8.42
N HIS A 13 4.84 2.34 7.51
CA HIS A 13 4.85 1.09 6.78
C HIS A 13 6.32 0.68 6.56
N GLN A 14 6.72 -0.47 7.13
CA GLN A 14 8.10 -0.99 7.04
C GLN A 14 9.16 0.08 7.41
N GLU A 15 8.97 0.73 8.56
CA GLU A 15 9.85 1.78 9.10
C GLU A 15 9.92 3.08 8.26
N GLU A 16 9.13 3.17 7.20
CA GLU A 16 9.00 4.38 6.38
C GLU A 16 7.68 5.10 6.64
N ALA A 17 7.71 6.43 6.63
CA ALA A 17 6.51 7.25 6.69
C ALA A 17 5.89 7.35 5.29
N VAL A 18 4.72 6.75 5.11
CA VAL A 18 4.02 6.74 3.83
C VAL A 18 2.75 7.59 3.88
N PHE A 19 2.41 8.19 2.75
CA PHE A 19 1.22 9.00 2.64
C PHE A 19 -0.03 8.12 2.57
N PHE A 20 -0.93 8.28 3.55
CA PHE A 20 -2.17 7.52 3.67
C PHE A 20 -3.37 8.35 3.25
N ARG A 21 -3.96 8.02 2.12
CA ARG A 21 -5.16 8.66 1.61
C ARG A 21 -6.42 8.04 2.23
N TYR A 22 -6.67 8.31 3.51
CA TYR A 22 -7.82 7.78 4.25
C TYR A 22 -9.18 8.20 3.65
N TRP A 23 -9.21 9.23 2.80
CA TRP A 23 -10.40 9.65 2.05
C TRP A 23 -10.63 8.84 0.76
N ASP A 24 -9.68 8.00 0.35
CA ASP A 24 -9.88 7.10 -0.78
C ASP A 24 -10.80 5.96 -0.35
N VAL A 25 -12.05 6.04 -0.80
CA VAL A 25 -13.14 5.14 -0.42
C VAL A 25 -12.79 3.67 -0.68
N VAL A 26 -12.10 3.37 -1.77
CA VAL A 26 -11.76 2.00 -2.17
C VAL A 26 -10.75 1.40 -1.19
N TYR A 27 -9.69 2.12 -0.88
CA TYR A 27 -8.65 1.66 0.04
C TYR A 27 -9.16 1.64 1.49
N LEU A 28 -9.84 2.71 1.92
CA LEU A 28 -10.38 2.77 3.28
C LEU A 28 -11.32 1.60 3.55
N LYS A 29 -12.25 1.32 2.65
CA LYS A 29 -13.18 0.18 2.80
C LYS A 29 -12.45 -1.15 2.95
N ARG A 30 -11.43 -1.41 2.13
CA ARG A 30 -10.62 -2.63 2.21
C ARG A 30 -9.90 -2.76 3.55
N ILE A 31 -9.37 -1.65 4.06
CA ILE A 31 -8.70 -1.60 5.38
C ILE A 31 -9.71 -1.87 6.50
N LEU A 32 -10.89 -1.23 6.47
CA LEU A 32 -11.94 -1.42 7.45
C LEU A 32 -12.40 -2.87 7.58
N VAL A 33 -12.62 -3.53 6.44
CA VAL A 33 -13.00 -4.95 6.41
C VAL A 33 -11.94 -5.84 7.09
N GLN A 34 -10.66 -5.50 6.93
CA GLN A 34 -9.56 -6.29 7.48
C GLN A 34 -9.30 -5.99 8.97
N LEU A 35 -9.47 -4.74 9.38
CA LEU A 35 -9.22 -4.32 10.76
C LEU A 35 -10.30 -4.82 11.74
N GLY A 36 -11.55 -4.97 11.28
CA GLY A 36 -12.65 -5.30 12.16
C GLY A 36 -12.70 -4.38 13.37
N GLU A 37 -12.74 -4.96 14.59
CA GLU A 37 -12.74 -4.19 15.84
C GLU A 37 -11.45 -3.38 16.09
N GLY A 38 -10.35 -3.74 15.45
CA GLY A 38 -9.09 -2.97 15.50
C GLY A 38 -9.21 -1.55 14.95
N PHE A 39 -10.31 -1.26 14.25
CA PHE A 39 -10.59 0.07 13.73
C PHE A 39 -10.81 1.12 14.82
N THR A 40 -11.23 0.72 16.00
CA THR A 40 -11.37 1.63 17.16
C THR A 40 -10.06 2.33 17.51
N ALA A 41 -8.92 1.67 17.27
CA ALA A 41 -7.60 2.27 17.47
C ALA A 41 -7.28 3.32 16.39
N LEU A 42 -7.79 3.14 15.17
CA LEU A 42 -7.58 4.07 14.06
C LEU A 42 -8.47 5.32 14.21
N LEU A 43 -9.72 5.16 14.60
CA LEU A 43 -10.68 6.26 14.79
C LEU A 43 -11.29 6.22 16.21
N PRO A 44 -10.53 6.60 17.24
CA PRO A 44 -11.04 6.63 18.59
C PRO A 44 -12.20 7.64 18.74
N GLY A 45 -13.21 7.27 19.51
CA GLY A 45 -14.41 8.08 19.74
C GLY A 45 -15.42 8.09 18.57
N VAL A 46 -15.17 7.29 17.53
CA VAL A 46 -16.13 7.06 16.43
C VAL A 46 -16.67 5.63 16.57
N ASN A 47 -17.98 5.47 16.52
CA ASN A 47 -18.65 4.18 16.68
C ASN A 47 -19.24 3.63 15.37
N GLY A 48 -19.13 4.37 14.29
CA GLY A 48 -19.56 3.93 12.97
C GLY A 48 -19.13 4.85 11.86
N ILE A 49 -19.01 4.30 10.66
CA ILE A 49 -18.67 5.05 9.44
C ILE A 49 -19.39 4.43 8.24
N TRP A 50 -19.84 5.27 7.33
CA TRP A 50 -20.38 4.86 6.03
C TRP A 50 -19.34 5.10 4.94
N VAL A 51 -18.94 4.05 4.22
CA VAL A 51 -17.91 4.12 3.19
C VAL A 51 -18.35 3.32 1.97
N GLY A 52 -18.49 3.99 0.83
CA GLY A 52 -18.80 3.33 -0.45
C GLY A 52 -20.11 2.55 -0.44
N GLY A 53 -21.12 3.02 0.28
CA GLY A 53 -22.43 2.38 0.38
C GLY A 53 -22.57 1.33 1.48
N ASP A 54 -21.48 1.00 2.21
CA ASP A 54 -21.49 0.06 3.33
C ASP A 54 -21.33 0.79 4.66
N GLY A 55 -22.08 0.33 5.66
CA GLY A 55 -21.98 0.76 7.05
C GLY A 55 -21.04 -0.16 7.83
N PHE A 56 -20.15 0.45 8.60
CA PHE A 56 -19.27 -0.24 9.56
C PHE A 56 -19.56 0.30 10.94
N GLU A 57 -19.87 -0.57 11.88
CA GLU A 57 -20.19 -0.23 13.26
C GLU A 57 -19.30 -1.02 14.22
N TRP A 58 -18.90 -0.39 15.31
CA TRP A 58 -18.09 -0.99 16.37
C TRP A 58 -18.35 -0.31 17.70
N ALA A 59 -17.92 -0.95 18.79
CA ALA A 59 -18.02 -0.33 20.11
C ALA A 59 -17.14 0.93 20.17
N ALA A 60 -17.73 2.05 20.61
CA ALA A 60 -16.95 3.27 20.78
C ALA A 60 -15.81 3.06 21.79
N SER A 61 -14.61 3.41 21.42
CA SER A 61 -13.48 3.50 22.35
C SER A 61 -13.35 4.91 22.89
N GLU A 62 -12.77 5.05 24.09
CA GLU A 62 -12.44 6.37 24.61
C GLU A 62 -11.49 7.11 23.66
N ALA A 63 -11.65 8.43 23.59
CA ALA A 63 -10.78 9.28 22.78
C ALA A 63 -9.32 9.10 23.25
N ALA A 64 -8.48 8.57 22.37
CA ALA A 64 -7.08 8.39 22.70
C ALA A 64 -6.36 9.74 22.87
N ALA A 65 -5.42 9.80 23.80
CA ALA A 65 -4.53 10.94 23.95
C ALA A 65 -3.75 11.19 22.63
N PRO A 66 -3.35 12.43 22.37
CA PRO A 66 -2.52 12.75 21.20
C PRO A 66 -1.25 11.91 21.20
N ARG A 67 -0.98 11.21 20.11
CA ARG A 67 0.23 10.39 19.93
C ARG A 67 1.25 11.15 19.08
N ALA A 68 2.52 10.72 19.14
CA ALA A 68 3.56 11.21 18.23
C ALA A 68 3.14 10.95 16.78
N PHE A 69 3.64 11.81 15.87
CA PHE A 69 3.28 11.74 14.45
C PHE A 69 4.51 11.28 13.63
N PRO A 70 4.37 10.30 12.74
CA PRO A 70 3.23 9.39 12.50
C PRO A 70 3.04 8.43 13.68
N TRP A 71 1.80 8.03 13.96
CA TRP A 71 1.49 7.21 15.15
C TRP A 71 0.89 5.85 14.83
N TRP A 72 0.35 5.66 13.65
CA TRP A 72 -0.28 4.40 13.24
C TRP A 72 0.61 3.65 12.25
N GLU A 73 0.77 2.37 12.50
CA GLU A 73 1.48 1.46 11.62
C GLU A 73 0.48 0.57 10.90
N LEU A 74 0.60 0.47 9.57
CA LEU A 74 -0.22 -0.41 8.77
C LEU A 74 0.17 -1.87 9.07
N PRO A 75 -0.76 -2.68 9.61
CA PRO A 75 -0.46 -4.08 9.90
C PRO A 75 0.03 -4.83 8.65
N PRO A 76 1.13 -5.60 8.74
CA PRO A 76 1.73 -6.29 7.59
C PRO A 76 0.76 -7.20 6.85
N ALA A 77 -0.13 -7.89 7.58
CA ALA A 77 -1.15 -8.74 6.98
C ALA A 77 -2.15 -7.96 6.10
N ILE A 78 -2.49 -6.74 6.51
CA ILE A 78 -3.37 -5.85 5.74
C ILE A 78 -2.63 -5.35 4.52
N ALA A 79 -1.38 -4.89 4.68
CA ALA A 79 -0.54 -4.46 3.57
C ALA A 79 -0.40 -5.55 2.50
N ALA A 80 -0.11 -6.78 2.91
CA ALA A 80 -0.02 -7.94 2.02
C ALA A 80 -1.34 -8.24 1.28
N THR A 81 -2.47 -8.08 1.96
CA THR A 81 -3.79 -8.30 1.34
C THR A 81 -4.12 -7.20 0.34
N LEU A 82 -3.84 -5.94 0.66
CA LEU A 82 -4.02 -4.81 -0.25
C LEU A 82 -3.17 -4.96 -1.51
N ALA A 83 -1.90 -5.32 -1.36
CA ALA A 83 -0.97 -5.56 -2.47
C ALA A 83 -1.45 -6.69 -3.41
N ARG A 84 -2.03 -7.75 -2.86
CA ARG A 84 -2.62 -8.84 -3.66
C ARG A 84 -3.88 -8.42 -4.40
N GLN A 85 -4.70 -7.57 -3.79
CA GLN A 85 -5.97 -7.13 -4.40
C GLN A 85 -5.78 -6.07 -5.48
N ASP A 86 -4.73 -5.27 -5.36
CA ASP A 86 -4.40 -4.22 -6.33
C ASP A 86 -2.88 -4.08 -6.47
N PRO A 87 -2.27 -4.84 -7.38
CA PRO A 87 -0.83 -4.77 -7.65
C PRO A 87 -0.41 -3.54 -8.48
N ALA A 88 -1.37 -2.76 -8.99
CA ALA A 88 -1.06 -1.65 -9.90
C ALA A 88 -0.11 -0.60 -9.31
N PRO A 89 -0.24 -0.17 -8.03
CA PRO A 89 0.71 0.75 -7.42
C PRO A 89 2.14 0.21 -7.39
N LEU A 90 2.30 -1.07 -7.04
CA LEU A 90 3.62 -1.74 -7.01
C LEU A 90 4.23 -1.83 -8.42
N ILE A 91 3.41 -2.21 -9.41
CA ILE A 91 3.86 -2.24 -10.82
C ILE A 91 4.32 -0.86 -11.26
N ASN A 92 3.54 0.19 -10.97
CA ASN A 92 3.91 1.56 -11.34
C ASN A 92 5.22 2.00 -10.66
N ASN A 93 5.41 1.70 -9.38
CA ASN A 93 6.64 2.02 -8.65
C ASN A 93 7.85 1.30 -9.26
N LEU A 94 7.74 0.00 -9.56
CA LEU A 94 8.81 -0.77 -10.18
C LEU A 94 9.15 -0.25 -11.60
N MET A 95 8.14 0.13 -12.38
CA MET A 95 8.35 0.77 -13.69
C MET A 95 9.10 2.09 -13.55
N GLN A 96 8.73 2.93 -12.58
CA GLN A 96 9.42 4.19 -12.30
C GLN A 96 10.85 3.96 -11.84
N GLN A 97 11.08 3.02 -10.92
CA GLN A 97 12.42 2.67 -10.46
C GLN A 97 13.32 2.19 -11.61
N LEU A 98 12.79 1.38 -12.54
CA LEU A 98 13.53 0.98 -13.74
C LEU A 98 13.91 2.18 -14.60
N ALA A 99 13.00 3.11 -14.82
CA ALA A 99 13.26 4.32 -15.59
C ALA A 99 14.34 5.20 -14.94
N ASP A 100 14.30 5.33 -13.61
CA ASP A 100 15.18 6.21 -12.84
C ASP A 100 16.60 5.60 -12.62
N HIS A 101 16.69 4.29 -12.36
CA HIS A 101 17.96 3.64 -11.98
C HIS A 101 18.61 2.88 -13.15
N ASN A 102 17.82 2.35 -14.07
CA ASN A 102 18.34 1.60 -15.22
C ASN A 102 17.56 1.93 -16.51
N GLY A 103 17.70 3.14 -16.98
CA GLY A 103 17.03 3.62 -18.20
C GLY A 103 17.37 2.79 -19.44
N GLN A 104 18.57 2.19 -19.54
CA GLN A 104 18.91 1.31 -20.65
C GLN A 104 18.03 0.06 -20.68
N LEU A 105 17.81 -0.55 -19.52
CA LEU A 105 16.94 -1.72 -19.39
C LEU A 105 15.47 -1.33 -19.62
N TYR A 106 15.04 -0.17 -19.13
CA TYR A 106 13.70 0.35 -19.35
C TYR A 106 13.39 0.49 -20.85
N TRP A 107 14.31 1.08 -21.61
CA TRP A 107 14.15 1.32 -23.05
C TRP A 107 14.48 0.10 -23.93
N ALA A 108 15.01 -0.98 -23.35
CA ALA A 108 15.25 -2.23 -24.08
C ALA A 108 13.96 -2.94 -24.53
N PHE A 109 12.83 -2.59 -23.91
CA PHE A 109 11.51 -3.16 -24.22
C PHE A 109 10.49 -2.08 -24.58
N PRO A 110 9.55 -2.35 -25.48
CA PRO A 110 8.35 -1.51 -25.60
C PRO A 110 7.63 -1.42 -24.26
N GLU A 111 7.16 -0.23 -23.86
CA GLU A 111 6.59 0.02 -22.52
C GLU A 111 5.47 -0.97 -22.16
N ALA A 112 4.56 -1.26 -23.10
CA ALA A 112 3.47 -2.21 -22.87
C ALA A 112 4.00 -3.63 -22.54
N ASN A 113 5.06 -4.07 -23.22
CA ASN A 113 5.69 -5.36 -22.99
C ASN A 113 6.40 -5.38 -21.62
N LEU A 114 7.16 -4.33 -21.32
CA LEU A 114 7.83 -4.19 -20.03
C LEU A 114 6.81 -4.23 -18.89
N ARG A 115 5.71 -3.48 -18.99
CA ARG A 115 4.64 -3.49 -17.99
C ARG A 115 4.04 -4.88 -17.81
N CYS A 116 3.81 -5.64 -18.87
CA CYS A 116 3.34 -7.03 -18.78
C CYS A 116 4.35 -7.95 -18.10
N LYS A 117 5.66 -7.77 -18.35
CA LYS A 117 6.73 -8.53 -17.70
C LYS A 117 6.80 -8.22 -16.21
N VAL A 118 6.76 -6.93 -15.84
CA VAL A 118 6.72 -6.48 -14.43
C VAL A 118 5.48 -7.03 -13.73
N ALA A 119 4.30 -6.94 -14.34
CA ALA A 119 3.07 -7.49 -13.77
C ALA A 119 3.15 -9.01 -13.55
N ARG A 120 3.71 -9.74 -14.49
CA ARG A 120 3.94 -11.19 -14.36
C ARG A 120 4.96 -11.50 -13.26
N PHE A 121 6.01 -10.70 -13.13
CA PHE A 121 7.00 -10.84 -12.08
C PHE A 121 6.37 -10.63 -10.71
N VAL A 122 5.63 -9.54 -10.51
CA VAL A 122 4.89 -9.22 -9.27
C VAL A 122 3.91 -10.36 -8.90
N SER A 123 3.19 -10.90 -9.87
CA SER A 123 2.23 -12.00 -9.61
C SER A 123 2.89 -13.28 -9.09
N ARG A 124 4.16 -13.50 -9.42
CA ARG A 124 4.95 -14.67 -8.97
C ARG A 124 5.63 -14.45 -7.63
N HIS A 125 5.75 -13.20 -7.20
CA HIS A 125 6.44 -12.79 -5.98
C HIS A 125 5.46 -12.00 -5.08
N PRO A 126 4.44 -12.65 -4.50
CA PRO A 126 3.37 -11.96 -3.78
C PRO A 126 3.77 -11.44 -2.39
N SER A 127 5.06 -11.54 -2.00
CA SER A 127 5.52 -11.07 -0.68
C SER A 127 5.84 -9.58 -0.71
N PRO A 128 5.16 -8.76 0.10
CA PRO A 128 5.43 -7.32 0.19
C PRO A 128 6.70 -6.98 1.00
N ASP A 129 7.29 -7.98 1.68
CA ASP A 129 8.41 -7.77 2.62
C ASP A 129 9.79 -7.84 1.95
N ILE A 130 9.85 -8.03 0.64
CA ILE A 130 11.10 -8.16 -0.11
C ILE A 130 11.18 -6.97 -1.07
N ASP A 131 12.33 -6.28 -1.07
CA ASP A 131 12.64 -5.36 -2.16
C ASP A 131 12.70 -6.14 -3.48
N LEU A 132 11.66 -6.00 -4.28
CA LEU A 132 11.50 -6.73 -5.54
C LEU A 132 12.36 -6.14 -6.67
N PHE A 133 12.86 -4.91 -6.51
CA PHE A 133 13.55 -4.23 -7.60
C PHE A 133 14.83 -4.93 -8.04
N PRO A 134 15.77 -5.34 -7.16
CA PRO A 134 16.99 -6.03 -7.57
C PRO A 134 16.72 -7.38 -8.27
N ALA A 135 15.72 -8.11 -7.80
CA ALA A 135 15.34 -9.39 -8.39
C ALA A 135 14.66 -9.23 -9.76
N LEU A 136 13.83 -8.20 -9.92
CA LEU A 136 13.22 -7.83 -11.20
C LEU A 136 14.28 -7.41 -12.20
N GLU A 137 15.21 -6.54 -11.80
CA GLU A 137 16.29 -6.06 -12.65
C GLU A 137 17.15 -7.23 -13.15
N ALA A 138 17.57 -8.14 -12.27
CA ALA A 138 18.32 -9.33 -12.63
C ALA A 138 17.55 -10.23 -13.63
N ALA A 139 16.26 -10.42 -13.42
CA ALA A 139 15.42 -11.22 -14.31
C ALA A 139 15.32 -10.61 -15.72
N LEU A 140 15.17 -9.29 -15.82
CA LEU A 140 15.09 -8.58 -17.10
C LEU A 140 16.45 -8.54 -17.83
N ILE A 141 17.56 -8.38 -17.10
CA ILE A 141 18.91 -8.45 -17.68
C ILE A 141 19.15 -9.83 -18.31
N ASN A 142 18.84 -10.89 -17.59
CA ASN A 142 18.97 -12.26 -18.10
C ASN A 142 18.15 -12.48 -19.38
N GLU A 143 16.98 -11.86 -19.47
CA GLU A 143 16.12 -11.99 -20.66
C GLU A 143 16.67 -11.22 -21.88
N VAL A 144 17.33 -10.08 -21.67
CA VAL A 144 17.95 -9.30 -22.75
C VAL A 144 19.20 -9.99 -23.29
N GLN A 145 19.88 -10.78 -22.46
CA GLN A 145 21.12 -11.49 -22.82
C GLN A 145 20.89 -12.88 -23.43
N ALA A 146 19.67 -13.39 -23.38
CA ALA A 146 19.30 -14.72 -23.87
C ALA A 146 18.87 -14.68 -25.33
#